data_edabeb61767dcb76316a9b2726b569f2
#
_entry.id   edabeb61767dcb76316a9b2726b569f2
#
_cell.length_a   1.000
_cell.length_b   1.000
_cell.length_c   1.000
_cell.angle_alpha   90.00
_cell.angle_beta   90.00
_cell.angle_gamma   90.00
#
_symmetry.space_group_name_H-M   'P 1'
#
loop_
_entity.id
_entity.type
_entity.pdbx_description
1 polymer ?
#
loop_
_entity_poly.entity_id
_entity_poly.type
_entity_poly.pdbx_seq_one_letter_code
_entity_poly.pdbx_strand_id
1 'polypeptide(L)'
;MDLAASDAAVLVVDTETRHLPAAEAYAVIAKLTRDAMSAGVFSIYKKTDSALRGNIGAELSALLKTSGERRLPFLPAFPQIDRVTRDGVHYISGVPVTESPFGIDPFEPVRHARVTELIGEQTDVPAHSFPTLKEGEAVPEQEGILVFDAGSLDDLASTGRALFRNGKPRLMAGCAGFAALLPDLMKMTERRTVTMPKLDPRLLVVCGSVNSITLRQLDVAEQNGFSRLRLTPR
;
A
#
# COMPACT_ATOMS: atom_id res chain seq x y z
N MET A 1 18.18 12.64 -1.15
CA MET A 1 18.27 11.80 0.08
C MET A 1 19.45 10.85 -0.14
N ASP A 2 20.39 10.80 0.77
CA ASP A 2 21.49 9.85 0.70
C ASP A 2 21.08 8.55 1.40
N LEU A 3 20.60 7.58 0.63
CA LEU A 3 20.15 6.28 1.14
C LEU A 3 21.33 5.43 1.67
N ALA A 4 22.55 5.67 1.16
CA ALA A 4 23.73 4.94 1.57
C ALA A 4 24.25 5.36 2.95
N ALA A 5 23.84 6.54 3.43
CA ALA A 5 24.24 7.05 4.75
C ALA A 5 23.41 6.47 5.91
N SER A 6 22.36 5.67 5.62
CA SER A 6 21.49 5.08 6.64
C SER A 6 21.97 3.67 7.02
N ASP A 7 22.16 3.42 8.32
CA ASP A 7 22.39 2.11 8.91
C ASP A 7 21.10 1.38 9.34
N ALA A 8 19.94 1.95 9.02
CA ALA A 8 18.65 1.42 9.39
C ALA A 8 18.37 0.11 8.65
N ALA A 9 17.89 -0.91 9.38
CA ALA A 9 17.47 -2.18 8.80
C ALA A 9 16.25 -2.03 7.88
N VAL A 10 15.41 -1.01 8.14
CA VAL A 10 14.26 -0.62 7.31
C VAL A 10 14.25 0.89 7.17
N LEU A 11 14.16 1.36 5.93
CA LEU A 11 13.98 2.77 5.61
C LEU A 11 12.59 2.97 4.96
N VAL A 12 11.80 3.87 5.51
CA VAL A 12 10.50 4.26 4.94
C VAL A 12 10.63 5.62 4.28
N VAL A 13 10.29 5.69 3.00
CA VAL A 13 10.32 6.93 2.21
C VAL A 13 8.88 7.31 1.84
N ASP A 14 8.40 8.46 2.33
CA ASP A 14 7.15 9.05 1.86
C ASP A 14 7.41 9.77 0.54
N THR A 15 6.70 9.37 -0.49
CA THR A 15 6.88 9.89 -1.86
C THR A 15 5.89 10.98 -2.24
N GLU A 16 4.78 11.11 -1.48
CA GLU A 16 3.69 12.06 -1.72
C GLU A 16 3.18 12.10 -3.17
N THR A 17 3.24 10.94 -3.86
CA THR A 17 2.97 10.82 -5.31
C THR A 17 1.50 10.63 -5.67
N ARG A 18 0.61 10.44 -4.69
CA ARG A 18 -0.80 10.10 -4.95
C ARG A 18 -1.49 11.11 -5.88
N HIS A 19 -1.30 12.40 -5.64
CA HIS A 19 -1.99 13.49 -6.32
C HIS A 19 -1.19 14.08 -7.49
N LEU A 20 -0.02 13.51 -7.81
CA LEU A 20 0.78 13.92 -8.96
C LEU A 20 0.21 13.35 -10.26
N PRO A 21 0.46 13.98 -11.41
CA PRO A 21 0.28 13.35 -12.71
C PRO A 21 1.04 12.01 -12.77
N ALA A 22 0.47 11.00 -13.45
CA ALA A 22 1.04 9.65 -13.50
C ALA A 22 2.50 9.60 -13.96
N ALA A 23 2.87 10.45 -14.95
CA ALA A 23 4.24 10.55 -15.44
C ALA A 23 5.22 11.10 -14.38
N GLU A 24 4.79 12.04 -13.54
CA GLU A 24 5.60 12.58 -12.46
C GLU A 24 5.75 11.57 -11.33
N ALA A 25 4.66 10.90 -10.95
CA ALA A 25 4.69 9.80 -9.98
C ALA A 25 5.64 8.68 -10.43
N TYR A 26 5.57 8.29 -11.71
CA TYR A 26 6.52 7.35 -12.32
C TYR A 26 7.97 7.82 -12.16
N ALA A 27 8.27 9.08 -12.51
CA ALA A 27 9.62 9.62 -12.46
C ALA A 27 10.21 9.63 -11.03
N VAL A 28 9.39 9.98 -10.02
CA VAL A 28 9.77 9.94 -8.60
C VAL A 28 10.13 8.53 -8.18
N ILE A 29 9.26 7.54 -8.46
CA ILE A 29 9.50 6.15 -8.07
C ILE A 29 10.70 5.56 -8.82
N ALA A 30 10.83 5.84 -10.11
CA ALA A 30 11.98 5.39 -10.90
C ALA A 30 13.31 5.93 -10.36
N LYS A 31 13.34 7.22 -9.97
CA LYS A 31 14.53 7.81 -9.34
C LYS A 31 14.86 7.12 -8.02
N LEU A 32 13.89 6.99 -7.13
CA LEU A 32 14.10 6.35 -5.83
C LEU A 32 14.52 4.88 -5.97
N THR A 33 13.98 4.16 -6.94
CA THR A 33 14.38 2.78 -7.22
C THR A 33 15.84 2.70 -7.64
N ARG A 34 16.30 3.58 -8.55
CA ARG A 34 17.71 3.65 -8.94
C ARG A 34 18.62 3.97 -7.75
N ASP A 35 18.25 4.97 -6.97
CA ASP A 35 19.01 5.40 -5.80
C ASP A 35 19.13 4.26 -4.78
N ALA A 36 18.04 3.53 -4.50
CA ALA A 36 18.00 2.38 -3.62
C ALA A 36 18.90 1.23 -4.12
N MET A 37 18.81 0.91 -5.41
CA MET A 37 19.65 -0.13 -6.01
C MET A 37 21.14 0.24 -5.98
N SER A 38 21.47 1.51 -6.26
CA SER A 38 22.83 2.02 -6.20
C SER A 38 23.40 2.01 -4.77
N ALA A 39 22.54 2.19 -3.78
CA ALA A 39 22.88 2.07 -2.36
C ALA A 39 22.96 0.62 -1.85
N GLY A 40 22.74 -0.38 -2.70
CA GLY A 40 22.80 -1.79 -2.34
C GLY A 40 21.58 -2.29 -1.56
N VAL A 41 20.45 -1.58 -1.60
CA VAL A 41 19.19 -2.03 -0.98
C VAL A 41 18.76 -3.34 -1.63
N PHE A 42 18.65 -4.39 -0.81
CA PHE A 42 18.36 -5.73 -1.33
C PHE A 42 16.90 -5.91 -1.71
N SER A 43 15.96 -5.41 -0.90
CA SER A 43 14.52 -5.65 -1.08
C SER A 43 13.74 -4.34 -0.99
N ILE A 44 12.84 -4.11 -1.94
CA ILE A 44 11.99 -2.93 -1.99
C ILE A 44 10.53 -3.36 -1.87
N TYR A 45 9.84 -2.78 -0.90
CA TYR A 45 8.40 -2.92 -0.76
C TYR A 45 7.70 -1.62 -1.18
N LYS A 46 6.91 -1.65 -2.25
CA LYS A 46 6.08 -0.51 -2.64
C LYS A 46 4.75 -0.55 -1.91
N LYS A 47 4.61 0.30 -0.91
CA LYS A 47 3.35 0.45 -0.20
C LYS A 47 2.35 1.25 -1.04
N THR A 48 1.17 0.66 -1.27
CA THR A 48 0.08 1.29 -2.03
C THR A 48 -1.09 1.70 -1.13
N ASP A 49 -1.99 2.52 -1.66
CA ASP A 49 -3.26 2.80 -0.99
C ASP A 49 -4.14 1.54 -0.98
N SER A 50 -4.78 1.26 0.16
CA SER A 50 -5.60 0.05 0.31
C SER A 50 -7.00 0.15 -0.31
N ALA A 51 -7.39 1.32 -0.82
CA ALA A 51 -8.55 1.51 -1.69
C ALA A 51 -8.16 1.68 -3.16
N LEU A 52 -6.87 1.47 -3.49
CA LEU A 52 -6.31 1.57 -4.85
C LEU A 52 -6.41 2.97 -5.49
N ARG A 53 -6.47 4.05 -4.68
CA ARG A 53 -6.43 5.42 -5.18
C ARG A 53 -5.03 5.81 -5.65
N GLY A 54 -4.97 6.74 -6.58
CA GLY A 54 -3.73 7.37 -7.04
C GLY A 54 -3.05 6.59 -8.17
N ASN A 55 -1.75 6.71 -8.25
CA ASN A 55 -0.95 6.31 -9.40
C ASN A 55 -0.44 4.85 -9.34
N ILE A 56 -1.33 3.90 -9.00
CA ILE A 56 -0.95 2.50 -8.74
C ILE A 56 -0.18 1.89 -9.92
N GLY A 57 -0.73 1.94 -11.12
CA GLY A 57 -0.09 1.35 -12.32
C GLY A 57 1.23 2.02 -12.67
N ALA A 58 1.28 3.36 -12.65
CA ALA A 58 2.48 4.13 -12.94
C ALA A 58 3.61 3.83 -11.94
N GLU A 59 3.29 3.79 -10.65
CA GLU A 59 4.28 3.55 -9.59
C GLU A 59 4.81 2.11 -9.60
N LEU A 60 3.94 1.11 -9.79
CA LEU A 60 4.35 -0.29 -9.86
C LEU A 60 5.20 -0.55 -11.12
N SER A 61 4.82 0.03 -12.24
CA SER A 61 5.60 -0.09 -13.48
C SER A 61 6.95 0.60 -13.40
N ALA A 62 7.02 1.77 -12.74
CA ALA A 62 8.29 2.45 -12.52
C ALA A 62 9.25 1.60 -11.69
N LEU A 63 8.75 1.00 -10.60
CA LEU A 63 9.54 0.10 -9.77
C LEU A 63 10.04 -1.10 -10.58
N LEU A 64 9.15 -1.79 -11.30
CA LEU A 64 9.50 -2.99 -12.07
C LEU A 64 10.50 -2.70 -13.19
N LYS A 65 10.18 -1.72 -14.07
CA LYS A 65 11.05 -1.38 -15.21
C LYS A 65 12.43 -0.88 -14.79
N THR A 66 12.49 -0.11 -13.70
CA THR A 66 13.76 0.48 -13.23
C THR A 66 14.64 -0.52 -12.51
N SER A 67 14.07 -1.47 -11.81
CA SER A 67 14.84 -2.49 -11.08
C SER A 67 15.48 -3.55 -12.00
N GLY A 68 14.98 -3.71 -13.22
CA GLY A 68 15.37 -4.78 -14.13
C GLY A 68 14.82 -6.16 -13.75
N GLU A 69 13.96 -6.23 -12.73
CA GLU A 69 13.29 -7.47 -12.35
C GLU A 69 12.20 -7.83 -13.37
N ARG A 70 11.91 -9.12 -13.51
CA ARG A 70 10.91 -9.59 -14.48
C ARG A 70 9.51 -9.62 -13.91
N ARG A 71 9.37 -9.66 -12.57
CA ARG A 71 8.11 -9.88 -11.85
C ARG A 71 8.01 -9.00 -10.62
N LEU A 72 6.81 -8.49 -10.37
CA LEU A 72 6.46 -7.74 -9.18
C LEU A 72 5.20 -8.33 -8.54
N PRO A 73 5.33 -9.14 -7.48
CA PRO A 73 4.17 -9.58 -6.70
C PRO A 73 3.45 -8.39 -6.06
N PHE A 74 2.13 -8.33 -6.23
CA PHE A 74 1.26 -7.29 -5.69
C PHE A 74 0.08 -7.89 -4.92
N LEU A 75 0.01 -7.60 -3.62
CA LEU A 75 -1.03 -8.04 -2.70
C LEU A 75 -1.80 -6.83 -2.17
N PRO A 76 -2.85 -6.37 -2.87
CA PRO A 76 -3.57 -5.14 -2.54
C PRO A 76 -4.50 -5.26 -1.32
N ALA A 77 -4.86 -6.47 -0.90
CA ALA A 77 -5.85 -6.72 0.14
C ALA A 77 -5.41 -6.27 1.54
N PHE A 78 -6.40 -5.86 2.36
CA PHE A 78 -6.27 -5.54 3.79
C PHE A 78 -7.51 -6.07 4.53
N PRO A 79 -7.59 -7.39 4.75
CA PRO A 79 -8.79 -8.02 5.29
C PRO A 79 -9.22 -7.49 6.67
N GLN A 80 -8.26 -7.03 7.51
CA GLN A 80 -8.57 -6.50 8.85
C GLN A 80 -9.45 -5.25 8.83
N ILE A 81 -9.55 -4.57 7.69
CA ILE A 81 -10.43 -3.40 7.48
C ILE A 81 -11.41 -3.65 6.32
N ASP A 82 -11.72 -4.93 6.09
CA ASP A 82 -12.70 -5.40 5.11
C ASP A 82 -12.40 -4.92 3.67
N ARG A 83 -11.12 -4.98 3.27
CA ARG A 83 -10.65 -4.73 1.90
C ARG A 83 -10.03 -5.99 1.35
N VAL A 84 -10.72 -6.64 0.43
CA VAL A 84 -10.32 -7.95 -0.07
C VAL A 84 -10.23 -7.96 -1.60
N THR A 85 -9.45 -8.89 -2.14
CA THR A 85 -9.38 -9.12 -3.59
C THR A 85 -9.81 -10.54 -3.88
N ARG A 86 -10.80 -10.73 -4.76
CA ARG A 86 -11.33 -12.02 -5.17
C ARG A 86 -11.56 -12.03 -6.69
N ASP A 87 -11.10 -13.07 -7.36
CA ASP A 87 -11.17 -13.20 -8.82
C ASP A 87 -10.62 -11.96 -9.56
N GLY A 88 -9.57 -11.34 -8.99
CA GLY A 88 -8.93 -10.14 -9.50
C GLY A 88 -9.71 -8.85 -9.28
N VAL A 89 -10.85 -8.88 -8.58
CA VAL A 89 -11.69 -7.71 -8.25
C VAL A 89 -11.46 -7.29 -6.81
N HIS A 90 -11.26 -5.99 -6.59
CA HIS A 90 -11.06 -5.42 -5.26
C HIS A 90 -12.38 -4.94 -4.66
N TYR A 91 -12.68 -5.41 -3.44
CA TYR A 91 -13.89 -5.10 -2.70
C TYR A 91 -13.57 -4.32 -1.43
N ILE A 92 -14.49 -3.44 -1.04
CA ILE A 92 -14.46 -2.69 0.22
C ILE A 92 -15.81 -2.88 0.89
N SER A 93 -15.79 -3.46 2.10
CA SER A 93 -17.01 -3.76 2.87
C SER A 93 -18.05 -4.52 2.04
N GLY A 94 -17.60 -5.50 1.26
CA GLY A 94 -18.44 -6.40 0.48
C GLY A 94 -18.91 -5.86 -0.88
N VAL A 95 -18.65 -4.60 -1.23
CA VAL A 95 -18.99 -4.04 -2.55
C VAL A 95 -17.73 -3.78 -3.38
N PRO A 96 -17.80 -3.86 -4.73
CA PRO A 96 -16.68 -3.48 -5.58
C PRO A 96 -16.18 -2.06 -5.24
N VAL A 97 -14.87 -1.84 -5.29
CA VAL A 97 -14.29 -0.54 -4.92
C VAL A 97 -14.89 0.63 -5.71
N THR A 98 -15.33 0.41 -6.93
CA THR A 98 -16.01 1.39 -7.78
C THR A 98 -17.39 1.81 -7.27
N GLU A 99 -18.04 0.97 -6.46
CA GLU A 99 -19.35 1.22 -5.84
C GLU A 99 -19.22 1.71 -4.39
N SER A 100 -18.00 1.72 -3.87
CA SER A 100 -17.68 2.22 -2.54
C SER A 100 -17.54 3.75 -2.52
N PRO A 101 -17.43 4.40 -1.35
CA PRO A 101 -17.13 5.84 -1.28
C PRO A 101 -15.88 6.27 -2.06
N PHE A 102 -14.95 5.37 -2.37
CA PHE A 102 -13.76 5.67 -3.14
C PHE A 102 -13.99 5.66 -4.66
N GLY A 103 -15.01 4.94 -5.14
CA GLY A 103 -15.42 4.97 -6.55
C GLY A 103 -16.26 6.19 -6.91
N ILE A 104 -16.96 6.76 -5.92
CA ILE A 104 -17.80 7.94 -6.08
C ILE A 104 -17.13 9.23 -5.57
N ASP A 105 -15.84 9.18 -5.25
CA ASP A 105 -15.08 10.36 -4.84
C ASP A 105 -15.10 11.42 -5.96
N PRO A 106 -15.49 12.68 -5.67
CA PRO A 106 -15.63 13.70 -6.71
C PRO A 106 -14.30 14.18 -7.30
N PHE A 107 -13.18 13.93 -6.63
CA PHE A 107 -11.86 14.40 -7.05
C PHE A 107 -11.00 13.30 -7.66
N GLU A 108 -10.98 12.13 -7.04
CA GLU A 108 -10.12 11.01 -7.43
C GLU A 108 -10.88 9.67 -7.36
N PRO A 109 -11.90 9.48 -8.22
CA PRO A 109 -12.67 8.25 -8.21
C PRO A 109 -11.82 7.06 -8.67
N VAL A 110 -11.93 5.93 -7.98
CA VAL A 110 -11.38 4.65 -8.44
C VAL A 110 -12.32 4.10 -9.53
N ARG A 111 -11.84 4.03 -10.77
CA ARG A 111 -12.68 3.76 -11.95
C ARG A 111 -12.80 2.28 -12.30
N HIS A 112 -11.86 1.46 -11.85
CA HIS A 112 -11.82 0.02 -12.12
C HIS A 112 -11.77 -0.77 -10.82
N ALA A 113 -12.69 -1.72 -10.67
CA ALA A 113 -12.67 -2.66 -9.54
C ALA A 113 -11.74 -3.85 -9.83
N ARG A 114 -11.56 -4.22 -11.11
CA ARG A 114 -10.59 -5.23 -11.51
C ARG A 114 -9.19 -4.63 -11.48
N VAL A 115 -8.32 -5.21 -10.63
CA VAL A 115 -7.01 -4.63 -10.33
C VAL A 115 -6.10 -4.55 -11.55
N THR A 116 -6.18 -5.54 -12.45
CA THR A 116 -5.40 -5.52 -13.71
C THR A 116 -5.83 -4.43 -14.67
N GLU A 117 -7.12 -4.10 -14.74
CA GLU A 117 -7.64 -2.98 -15.54
C GLU A 117 -7.20 -1.64 -14.95
N LEU A 118 -7.27 -1.51 -13.62
CA LEU A 118 -6.79 -0.31 -12.92
C LEU A 118 -5.30 -0.06 -13.18
N ILE A 119 -4.49 -1.11 -13.17
CA ILE A 119 -3.06 -1.01 -13.49
C ILE A 119 -2.89 -0.61 -14.97
N GLY A 120 -3.60 -1.27 -15.88
CA GLY A 120 -3.52 -1.04 -17.32
C GLY A 120 -3.94 0.35 -17.77
N GLU A 121 -4.74 1.09 -16.97
CA GLU A 121 -5.09 2.48 -17.24
C GLU A 121 -3.84 3.41 -17.26
N GLN A 122 -2.79 3.04 -16.53
CA GLN A 122 -1.62 3.90 -16.31
C GLN A 122 -0.31 3.34 -16.89
N THR A 123 -0.31 2.12 -17.40
CA THR A 123 0.91 1.48 -17.92
C THR A 123 0.61 0.37 -18.92
N ASP A 124 1.56 0.12 -19.83
CA ASP A 124 1.61 -1.00 -20.77
C ASP A 124 2.26 -2.28 -20.18
N VAL A 125 2.75 -2.22 -18.94
CA VAL A 125 3.31 -3.40 -18.28
C VAL A 125 2.20 -4.43 -18.06
N PRO A 126 2.41 -5.69 -18.50
CA PRO A 126 1.42 -6.74 -18.29
C PRO A 126 1.09 -6.92 -16.80
N ALA A 127 -0.19 -7.05 -16.49
CA ALA A 127 -0.68 -7.37 -15.16
C ALA A 127 -1.56 -8.63 -15.24
N HIS A 128 -1.30 -9.58 -14.33
CA HIS A 128 -1.97 -10.88 -14.31
C HIS A 128 -2.58 -11.12 -12.93
N SER A 129 -3.83 -11.59 -12.88
CA SER A 129 -4.49 -11.98 -11.63
C SER A 129 -4.30 -13.45 -11.35
N PHE A 130 -4.03 -13.77 -10.11
CA PHE A 130 -3.85 -15.14 -9.61
C PHE A 130 -4.66 -15.32 -8.33
N PRO A 131 -5.16 -16.54 -8.07
CA PRO A 131 -5.74 -16.86 -6.77
C PRO A 131 -4.68 -16.78 -5.67
N THR A 132 -5.13 -16.86 -4.42
CA THR A 132 -4.25 -17.06 -3.26
C THR A 132 -3.35 -18.27 -3.48
N LEU A 133 -2.04 -18.11 -3.30
CA LEU A 133 -1.12 -19.26 -3.34
C LEU A 133 -1.21 -20.06 -2.04
N LYS A 134 -1.40 -21.36 -2.20
CA LYS A 134 -1.34 -22.31 -1.09
C LYS A 134 0.12 -22.61 -0.72
N GLU A 135 0.31 -23.08 0.49
CA GLU A 135 1.64 -23.51 0.92
C GLU A 135 2.18 -24.61 0.01
N GLY A 136 3.40 -24.44 -0.48
CA GLY A 136 4.04 -25.37 -1.42
C GLY A 136 3.76 -25.08 -2.90
N GLU A 137 2.81 -24.24 -3.25
CA GLU A 137 2.59 -23.85 -4.65
C GLU A 137 3.75 -22.99 -5.18
N ALA A 138 4.02 -23.13 -6.47
CA ALA A 138 5.04 -22.33 -7.14
C ALA A 138 4.49 -20.94 -7.47
N VAL A 139 5.35 -19.94 -7.33
CA VAL A 139 5.03 -18.58 -7.81
C VAL A 139 4.90 -18.62 -9.34
N PRO A 140 3.85 -18.02 -9.92
CA PRO A 140 3.68 -17.96 -11.37
C PRO A 140 4.90 -17.39 -12.10
N GLU A 141 5.19 -17.92 -13.31
CA GLU A 141 6.38 -17.52 -14.09
C GLU A 141 6.14 -16.37 -15.06
N GLN A 142 4.91 -15.90 -15.19
CA GLN A 142 4.53 -14.78 -16.04
C GLN A 142 5.33 -13.52 -15.67
N GLU A 143 5.79 -12.80 -16.67
CA GLU A 143 6.45 -11.51 -16.48
C GLU A 143 5.42 -10.40 -16.24
N GLY A 144 5.79 -9.38 -15.48
CA GLY A 144 4.95 -8.23 -15.19
C GLY A 144 4.51 -8.15 -13.74
N ILE A 145 3.36 -7.53 -13.51
CA ILE A 145 2.77 -7.34 -12.17
C ILE A 145 1.85 -8.52 -11.88
N LEU A 146 2.17 -9.27 -10.83
CA LEU A 146 1.42 -10.46 -10.42
C LEU A 146 0.50 -10.11 -9.27
N VAL A 147 -0.77 -9.90 -9.56
CA VAL A 147 -1.81 -9.53 -8.58
C VAL A 147 -2.35 -10.80 -7.94
N PHE A 148 -2.27 -10.91 -6.62
CA PHE A 148 -2.77 -12.06 -5.89
C PHE A 148 -4.04 -11.73 -5.11
N ASP A 149 -5.01 -12.64 -5.19
CA ASP A 149 -6.21 -12.59 -4.38
C ASP A 149 -5.89 -12.85 -2.90
N ALA A 150 -6.64 -12.21 -2.03
CA ALA A 150 -6.69 -12.53 -0.61
C ALA A 150 -8.01 -12.04 0.00
N GLY A 151 -8.74 -12.95 0.65
CA GLY A 151 -9.97 -12.68 1.38
C GLY A 151 -9.76 -12.68 2.90
N SER A 152 -8.59 -13.15 3.37
CA SER A 152 -8.26 -13.27 4.79
C SER A 152 -6.78 -12.95 5.06
N LEU A 153 -6.44 -12.82 6.35
CA LEU A 153 -5.02 -12.73 6.76
C LEU A 153 -4.24 -14.00 6.43
N ASP A 154 -4.89 -15.15 6.54
CA ASP A 154 -4.28 -16.45 6.24
C ASP A 154 -3.94 -16.56 4.75
N ASP A 155 -4.77 -15.99 3.87
CA ASP A 155 -4.47 -15.93 2.42
C ASP A 155 -3.24 -15.07 2.14
N LEU A 156 -3.15 -13.87 2.77
CA LEU A 156 -1.98 -13.02 2.66
C LEU A 156 -0.72 -13.73 3.18
N ALA A 157 -0.83 -14.40 4.33
CA ALA A 157 0.28 -15.11 4.94
C ALA A 157 0.71 -16.33 4.10
N SER A 158 -0.24 -17.07 3.53
CA SER A 158 0.03 -18.22 2.67
C SER A 158 0.76 -17.79 1.40
N THR A 159 0.25 -16.79 0.68
CA THR A 159 0.91 -16.22 -0.50
C THR A 159 2.28 -15.65 -0.12
N GLY A 160 2.37 -14.93 1.01
CA GLY A 160 3.65 -14.41 1.52
C GLY A 160 4.69 -15.52 1.72
N ARG A 161 4.34 -16.62 2.40
CA ARG A 161 5.25 -17.77 2.58
C ARG A 161 5.68 -18.39 1.26
N ALA A 162 4.78 -18.51 0.29
CA ALA A 162 5.12 -19.02 -1.04
C ALA A 162 6.13 -18.10 -1.75
N LEU A 163 5.95 -16.78 -1.70
CA LEU A 163 6.87 -15.80 -2.26
C LEU A 163 8.27 -15.85 -1.62
N PHE A 164 8.36 -16.13 -0.31
CA PHE A 164 9.62 -16.17 0.43
C PHE A 164 10.29 -17.55 0.44
N ARG A 165 9.68 -18.59 -0.12
CA ARG A 165 10.21 -19.97 -0.07
C ARG A 165 11.60 -20.12 -0.66
N ASN A 166 11.88 -19.44 -1.75
CA ASN A 166 13.18 -19.50 -2.46
C ASN A 166 14.11 -18.33 -2.12
N GLY A 167 13.89 -17.70 -0.98
CA GLY A 167 14.64 -16.53 -0.51
C GLY A 167 13.79 -15.28 -0.46
N LYS A 168 14.42 -14.17 -0.05
CA LYS A 168 13.74 -12.87 0.04
C LYS A 168 13.50 -12.30 -1.36
N PRO A 169 12.27 -11.96 -1.74
CA PRO A 169 12.00 -11.27 -2.99
C PRO A 169 12.69 -9.91 -3.06
N ARG A 170 13.22 -9.56 -4.23
CA ARG A 170 13.79 -8.22 -4.44
C ARG A 170 12.72 -7.14 -4.48
N LEU A 171 11.59 -7.45 -5.11
CA LEU A 171 10.45 -6.54 -5.23
C LEU A 171 9.20 -7.16 -4.66
N MET A 172 8.42 -6.34 -3.99
CA MET A 172 7.07 -6.65 -3.55
C MET A 172 6.25 -5.37 -3.52
N ALA A 173 4.95 -5.52 -3.65
CA ALA A 173 4.02 -4.41 -3.48
C ALA A 173 2.76 -4.87 -2.73
N GLY A 174 2.09 -3.93 -2.10
CA GLY A 174 0.85 -4.15 -1.39
C GLY A 174 0.50 -2.99 -0.48
N CYS A 175 -0.60 -3.11 0.23
CA CYS A 175 -0.98 -2.13 1.24
C CYS A 175 -0.44 -2.48 2.63
N ALA A 176 -0.95 -1.85 3.68
CA ALA A 176 -0.55 -2.13 5.05
C ALA A 176 -0.88 -3.56 5.51
N GLY A 177 -1.90 -4.20 4.91
CA GLY A 177 -2.27 -5.59 5.25
C GLY A 177 -1.13 -6.56 5.03
N PHE A 178 -0.52 -6.55 3.85
CA PHE A 178 0.64 -7.41 3.58
C PHE A 178 1.92 -6.90 4.24
N ALA A 179 2.11 -5.58 4.34
CA ALA A 179 3.28 -5.00 5.03
C ALA A 179 3.40 -5.47 6.48
N ALA A 180 2.28 -5.68 7.18
CA ALA A 180 2.26 -6.14 8.56
C ALA A 180 2.85 -7.56 8.75
N LEU A 181 2.90 -8.36 7.68
CA LEU A 181 3.47 -9.72 7.71
C LEU A 181 4.97 -9.73 7.38
N LEU A 182 5.51 -8.66 6.79
CA LEU A 182 6.91 -8.62 6.36
C LEU A 182 7.91 -8.84 7.49
N PRO A 183 7.74 -8.31 8.72
CA PRO A 183 8.69 -8.58 9.81
C PRO A 183 8.87 -10.07 10.08
N ASP A 184 7.79 -10.83 10.10
CA ASP A 184 7.85 -12.28 10.33
C ASP A 184 8.41 -13.03 9.12
N LEU A 185 7.95 -12.71 7.89
CA LEU A 185 8.44 -13.30 6.64
C LEU A 185 9.93 -13.03 6.41
N MET A 186 10.40 -11.84 6.78
CA MET A 186 11.81 -11.45 6.68
C MET A 186 12.65 -11.89 7.88
N LYS A 187 12.02 -12.53 8.89
CA LYS A 187 12.66 -12.94 10.15
C LYS A 187 13.40 -11.79 10.84
N MET A 188 12.74 -10.65 10.94
CA MET A 188 13.27 -9.48 11.63
C MET A 188 13.18 -9.71 13.14
N THR A 189 14.32 -9.72 13.83
CA THR A 189 14.42 -10.10 15.24
C THR A 189 14.47 -8.92 16.20
N GLU A 190 14.85 -7.75 15.72
CA GLU A 190 14.99 -6.57 16.58
C GLU A 190 13.66 -5.80 16.69
N ARG A 191 13.08 -5.83 17.89
CA ARG A 191 12.04 -4.89 18.30
C ARG A 191 12.69 -3.82 19.19
N ARG A 192 12.99 -2.65 18.63
CA ARG A 192 13.35 -1.52 19.49
C ARG A 192 12.12 -1.12 20.30
N THR A 193 12.22 -1.20 21.62
CA THR A 193 11.22 -0.62 22.51
C THR A 193 11.34 0.90 22.43
N VAL A 194 10.35 1.54 21.80
CA VAL A 194 10.27 3.00 21.78
C VAL A 194 9.72 3.44 23.14
N THR A 195 10.51 4.11 23.93
CA THR A 195 10.02 4.76 25.15
C THR A 195 9.21 5.98 24.72
N MET A 196 7.90 5.96 24.99
CA MET A 196 7.04 7.11 24.72
C MET A 196 7.48 8.30 25.58
N PRO A 197 7.69 9.48 25.00
CA PRO A 197 7.98 10.67 25.78
C PRO A 197 6.79 11.00 26.67
N LYS A 198 7.07 11.55 27.85
CA LYS A 198 6.01 12.07 28.74
C LYS A 198 5.35 13.27 28.03
N LEU A 199 4.13 13.07 27.58
CA LEU A 199 3.37 14.09 26.86
C LEU A 199 2.73 15.07 27.85
N ASP A 200 2.59 16.35 27.43
CA ASP A 200 1.75 17.32 28.13
C ASP A 200 0.29 16.83 28.10
N PRO A 201 -0.45 16.85 29.21
CA PRO A 201 -1.84 16.41 29.24
C PRO A 201 -2.78 17.32 28.43
N ARG A 202 -2.33 18.52 28.04
CA ARG A 202 -3.11 19.41 27.17
C ARG A 202 -3.06 18.92 25.74
N LEU A 203 -4.22 18.66 25.15
CA LEU A 203 -4.36 18.14 23.79
C LEU A 203 -5.07 19.17 22.92
N LEU A 204 -4.44 19.56 21.82
CA LEU A 204 -5.06 20.30 20.72
C LEU A 204 -5.22 19.35 19.54
N VAL A 205 -6.46 19.14 19.08
CA VAL A 205 -6.77 18.36 17.88
C VAL A 205 -7.15 19.31 16.74
N VAL A 206 -6.41 19.25 15.64
CA VAL A 206 -6.72 19.98 14.40
C VAL A 206 -7.28 18.98 13.39
N CYS A 207 -8.50 19.23 12.91
CA CYS A 207 -9.19 18.31 12.01
C CYS A 207 -9.66 19.04 10.75
N GLY A 208 -9.12 18.65 9.59
CA GLY A 208 -9.53 19.13 8.26
C GLY A 208 -10.42 18.14 7.50
N SER A 209 -10.76 16.99 8.11
CA SER A 209 -11.53 15.95 7.45
C SER A 209 -13.03 16.21 7.50
N VAL A 210 -13.71 16.01 6.37
CA VAL A 210 -15.17 15.98 6.26
C VAL A 210 -15.74 14.55 6.19
N ASN A 211 -14.91 13.54 6.44
CA ASN A 211 -15.33 12.15 6.49
C ASN A 211 -16.37 11.93 7.60
N SER A 212 -17.44 11.19 7.32
CA SER A 212 -18.54 10.95 8.25
C SER A 212 -18.12 10.30 9.58
N ILE A 213 -17.09 9.43 9.55
CA ILE A 213 -16.53 8.81 10.76
C ILE A 213 -15.83 9.88 11.60
N THR A 214 -15.02 10.74 10.98
CA THR A 214 -14.31 11.82 11.68
C THR A 214 -15.28 12.83 12.29
N LEU A 215 -16.32 13.21 11.56
CA LEU A 215 -17.36 14.10 12.09
C LEU A 215 -18.02 13.52 13.33
N ARG A 216 -18.35 12.21 13.30
CA ARG A 216 -18.91 11.51 14.47
C ARG A 216 -17.91 11.44 15.63
N GLN A 217 -16.63 11.26 15.38
CA GLN A 217 -15.59 11.31 16.42
C GLN A 217 -15.52 12.69 17.08
N LEU A 218 -15.65 13.76 16.31
CA LEU A 218 -15.70 15.14 16.83
C LEU A 218 -16.93 15.36 17.72
N ASP A 219 -18.12 14.85 17.29
CA ASP A 219 -19.34 14.97 18.08
C ASP A 219 -19.22 14.19 19.42
N VAL A 220 -18.63 13.01 19.40
CA VAL A 220 -18.33 12.23 20.63
C VAL A 220 -17.35 12.96 21.54
N ALA A 221 -16.30 13.56 20.98
CA ALA A 221 -15.32 14.32 21.77
C ALA A 221 -16.00 15.53 22.46
N GLU A 222 -16.85 16.27 21.73
CA GLU A 222 -17.62 17.41 22.28
C GLU A 222 -18.54 16.97 23.43
N GLN A 223 -19.25 15.83 23.29
CA GLN A 223 -20.07 15.23 24.34
C GLN A 223 -19.25 14.81 25.58
N ASN A 224 -17.96 14.55 25.42
CA ASN A 224 -17.03 14.18 26.51
C ASN A 224 -16.17 15.36 27.01
N GLY A 225 -16.60 16.60 26.77
CA GLY A 225 -16.02 17.79 27.39
C GLY A 225 -14.90 18.46 26.59
N PHE A 226 -14.63 18.05 25.35
CA PHE A 226 -13.74 18.80 24.49
C PHE A 226 -14.44 20.04 23.92
N SER A 227 -13.78 21.19 23.99
CA SER A 227 -14.28 22.40 23.34
C SER A 227 -13.99 22.36 21.85
N ARG A 228 -15.02 22.63 21.03
CA ARG A 228 -14.91 22.62 19.56
C ARG A 228 -14.95 24.05 18.99
N LEU A 229 -13.94 24.42 18.24
CA LEU A 229 -13.90 25.64 17.44
C LEU A 229 -14.07 25.27 15.96
N ARG A 230 -15.10 25.80 15.29
CA ARG A 230 -15.28 25.67 13.85
C ARG A 230 -14.67 26.86 13.13
N LEU A 231 -13.75 26.58 12.20
CA LEU A 231 -13.22 27.60 11.30
C LEU A 231 -14.11 27.64 10.05
N THR A 232 -14.62 28.82 9.74
CA THR A 232 -15.34 29.08 8.48
C THR A 232 -14.39 29.72 7.49
N PRO A 233 -14.47 29.39 6.18
CA PRO A 233 -13.77 30.15 5.15
C PRO A 233 -14.20 31.62 5.20
N ARG A 234 -13.25 32.54 5.03
CA ARG A 234 -13.54 33.98 4.86
C ARG A 234 -13.99 34.24 3.44
#